data_0e4c8e6633519ff2b98315314693e9d9
#
_entry.id   0e4c8e6633519ff2b98315314693e9d9
#
_cell.length_a   1.000
_cell.length_b   1.000
_cell.length_c   1.000
_cell.angle_alpha   90.00
_cell.angle_beta   90.00
_cell.angle_gamma   90.00
#
_symmetry.space_group_name_H-M   'P 1'
#
loop_
_entity.id
_entity.type
_entity.pdbx_description
1 polymer ?
#
loop_
_entity_poly.entity_id
_entity_poly.type
_entity_poly.pdbx_seq_one_letter_code
_entity_poly.pdbx_strand_id
1 'polypeptide(L)'
;MRHIATIAIIFLLIMPWSAQSAERQDESFEPRAVTIPGAKRPKPADAEKVRELDLEDTEADKEKRRDTIRFGLESEISDLLGELTKKADPRFADDVYDLFAETKNGALKEMAVRYFATLEDPCLEDFAVSVLDDPYDERQSMVNACFDYVRTVKTKEAVAPVLNLLESDNETYFNQCLDTIGKVGGSAEAVYLTDYLDREDLSVPQKQSLVKVLGELKATETFDRLVEIAEDKDENTFMRAYSAEAIGAMENPDAVSALLALYEDTDPTMRIAVIKGLSHFPQDADARKTVIQAVRDSYYKVRLEAIGVAKAWNMADAVPYLIHRAKNDPEKVVKDAVYPVIAQLNTAEGNDFLVGQITDKKVADTTKAKVASALLAEGNAGTAEI
;
A
#
# COMPACT_ATOMS: atom_id res chain seq x y z
N MET A 1 1.05 25.03 74.52
CA MET A 1 2.13 24.88 75.55
C MET A 1 3.37 24.35 74.84
N ARG A 2 4.45 25.18 74.92
CA ARG A 2 5.90 24.89 74.78
C ARG A 2 6.37 24.15 73.54
N HIS A 3 6.94 24.86 72.54
CA HIS A 3 8.31 25.32 72.32
C HIS A 3 9.41 24.32 72.78
N ILE A 4 10.20 23.82 71.81
CA ILE A 4 11.67 23.84 71.95
C ILE A 4 12.26 23.85 70.53
N ALA A 5 13.00 24.94 70.23
CA ALA A 5 13.86 25.08 69.09
C ALA A 5 15.24 24.47 69.40
N THR A 6 15.85 23.81 68.42
CA THR A 6 17.25 23.42 68.53
C THR A 6 18.03 23.96 67.33
N ILE A 7 18.91 24.87 67.66
CA ILE A 7 19.90 25.50 66.76
C ILE A 7 21.06 24.53 66.59
N ALA A 8 21.43 24.19 65.36
CA ALA A 8 22.66 23.49 65.03
C ALA A 8 23.63 24.41 64.29
N ILE A 9 24.75 24.60 64.89
CA ILE A 9 25.86 25.46 64.51
C ILE A 9 26.65 24.89 63.32
N ILE A 10 26.84 25.76 62.30
CA ILE A 10 27.66 25.45 61.12
C ILE A 10 29.14 25.68 61.51
N PHE A 11 29.96 24.66 61.42
CA PHE A 11 31.43 24.79 61.42
C PHE A 11 31.94 24.85 59.99
N LEU A 12 32.46 26.02 59.59
CA LEU A 12 33.21 26.22 58.38
C LEU A 12 34.64 25.77 58.61
N LEU A 13 35.05 24.66 57.97
CA LEU A 13 36.43 24.29 57.85
C LEU A 13 36.99 24.74 56.49
N ILE A 14 37.86 25.76 56.53
CA ILE A 14 38.67 26.22 55.40
C ILE A 14 39.82 25.24 55.26
N MET A 15 39.94 24.54 54.15
CA MET A 15 41.14 23.80 53.75
C MET A 15 41.81 24.52 52.55
N PRO A 16 43.13 24.52 52.51
CA PRO A 16 43.88 25.26 51.49
C PRO A 16 43.91 24.57 50.14
N TRP A 17 43.80 25.35 49.09
CA TRP A 17 43.95 24.96 47.69
C TRP A 17 45.41 24.58 47.42
N SER A 18 45.71 23.27 47.33
CA SER A 18 46.95 22.81 46.73
C SER A 18 46.70 22.44 45.28
N ALA A 19 47.35 23.16 44.37
CA ALA A 19 47.36 22.88 42.96
C ALA A 19 47.98 21.49 42.70
N GLN A 20 47.17 20.53 42.26
CA GLN A 20 47.64 19.32 41.61
C GLN A 20 47.13 19.39 40.14
N SER A 21 48.08 19.53 39.25
CA SER A 21 47.90 19.31 37.83
C SER A 21 47.51 17.84 37.62
N ALA A 22 46.20 17.57 37.49
CA ALA A 22 45.73 16.29 37.01
C ALA A 22 45.77 16.30 35.48
N GLU A 23 46.60 15.42 34.93
CA GLU A 23 46.54 14.98 33.56
C GLU A 23 45.11 14.57 33.24
N ARG A 24 44.46 15.29 32.30
CA ARG A 24 43.23 14.80 31.71
C ARG A 24 43.59 13.56 30.90
N GLN A 25 43.28 12.39 31.41
CA GLN A 25 43.08 11.23 30.60
C GLN A 25 41.88 11.57 29.64
N ASP A 26 42.18 11.50 28.39
CA ASP A 26 41.23 11.56 27.30
C ASP A 26 40.33 10.30 27.41
N GLU A 27 39.30 10.36 28.26
CA GLU A 27 38.24 9.38 28.24
C GLU A 27 37.51 9.59 26.92
N SER A 28 37.81 8.77 25.94
CA SER A 28 36.99 8.59 24.75
C SER A 28 35.53 8.41 25.19
N PHE A 29 34.72 9.42 24.89
CA PHE A 29 33.29 9.38 25.15
C PHE A 29 32.70 8.30 24.23
N GLU A 30 32.68 7.06 24.68
CA GLU A 30 31.85 6.04 24.05
C GLU A 30 30.39 6.37 24.41
N PRO A 31 29.54 6.73 23.41
CA PRO A 31 28.15 6.96 23.67
C PRO A 31 27.52 5.66 24.21
N ARG A 32 27.00 5.73 25.42
CA ARG A 32 26.20 4.63 25.98
C ARG A 32 25.01 4.43 25.05
N ALA A 33 24.97 3.28 24.37
CA ALA A 33 23.83 2.86 23.61
C ALA A 33 22.59 2.88 24.53
N VAL A 34 21.67 3.80 24.28
CA VAL A 34 20.39 3.85 24.98
C VAL A 34 19.56 2.70 24.43
N THR A 35 19.45 1.63 25.19
CA THR A 35 18.64 0.48 24.80
C THR A 35 17.19 0.77 25.19
N ILE A 36 16.31 0.92 24.20
CA ILE A 36 14.87 0.91 24.47
C ILE A 36 14.51 -0.51 24.90
N PRO A 37 13.92 -0.73 26.09
CA PRO A 37 13.55 -2.07 26.52
C PRO A 37 12.64 -2.74 25.48
N GLY A 38 13.06 -3.92 24.97
CA GLY A 38 12.34 -4.68 23.96
C GLY A 38 12.73 -4.38 22.50
N ALA A 39 13.37 -3.24 22.19
CA ALA A 39 13.72 -2.88 20.81
C ALA A 39 14.91 -3.68 20.27
N LYS A 40 14.74 -4.25 19.10
CA LYS A 40 15.80 -4.93 18.33
C LYS A 40 16.65 -3.88 17.62
N ARG A 41 17.97 -4.12 17.48
CA ARG A 41 18.81 -3.28 16.62
C ARG A 41 18.43 -3.46 15.14
N PRO A 42 18.69 -2.46 14.29
CA PRO A 42 18.46 -2.57 12.86
C PRO A 42 19.14 -3.80 12.25
N LYS A 43 18.55 -4.36 11.21
CA LYS A 43 19.13 -5.46 10.46
C LYS A 43 20.43 -5.03 9.78
N PRO A 44 21.42 -5.95 9.62
CA PRO A 44 22.56 -5.69 8.75
C PRO A 44 22.09 -5.28 7.35
N ALA A 45 22.68 -4.20 6.83
CA ALA A 45 22.36 -3.71 5.50
C ALA A 45 22.71 -4.73 4.40
N ASP A 46 21.91 -4.77 3.33
CA ASP A 46 22.20 -5.57 2.15
C ASP A 46 23.51 -5.12 1.50
N ALA A 47 24.46 -6.05 1.34
CA ALA A 47 25.80 -5.75 0.88
C ALA A 47 25.84 -5.29 -0.59
N GLU A 48 24.89 -5.73 -1.44
CA GLU A 48 24.83 -5.31 -2.85
C GLU A 48 24.35 -3.86 -2.94
N LYS A 49 23.27 -3.53 -2.23
CA LYS A 49 22.75 -2.18 -2.15
C LYS A 49 23.75 -1.19 -1.54
N VAL A 50 24.47 -1.61 -0.50
CA VAL A 50 25.53 -0.78 0.10
C VAL A 50 26.63 -0.49 -0.92
N ARG A 51 27.07 -1.49 -1.72
CA ARG A 51 28.07 -1.28 -2.76
C ARG A 51 27.61 -0.30 -3.85
N GLU A 52 26.38 -0.38 -4.28
CA GLU A 52 25.83 0.56 -5.26
C GLU A 52 25.85 1.99 -4.73
N LEU A 53 25.39 2.21 -3.51
CA LEU A 53 25.36 3.52 -2.86
C LEU A 53 26.79 4.05 -2.55
N ASP A 54 27.74 3.17 -2.28
CA ASP A 54 29.13 3.54 -2.02
C ASP A 54 29.88 4.00 -3.29
N LEU A 55 29.35 3.73 -4.49
CA LEU A 55 29.87 4.30 -5.73
C LEU A 55 29.53 5.79 -5.88
N GLU A 56 28.49 6.26 -5.20
CA GLU A 56 28.03 7.66 -5.26
C GLU A 56 28.68 8.55 -4.19
N ASP A 57 29.13 7.97 -3.06
CA ASP A 57 29.59 8.71 -1.89
C ASP A 57 31.03 8.40 -1.52
N THR A 58 31.79 9.44 -1.14
CA THR A 58 33.10 9.27 -0.52
C THR A 58 32.95 8.94 0.98
N GLU A 59 34.04 8.41 1.62
CA GLU A 59 34.04 8.21 3.08
C GLU A 59 33.79 9.53 3.84
N ALA A 60 34.33 10.65 3.31
CA ALA A 60 34.11 11.97 3.89
C ALA A 60 32.62 12.40 3.83
N ASP A 61 31.92 12.05 2.75
CA ASP A 61 30.48 12.34 2.62
C ASP A 61 29.68 11.50 3.62
N LYS A 62 30.02 10.23 3.79
CA LYS A 62 29.39 9.33 4.78
C LYS A 62 29.60 9.84 6.20
N GLU A 63 30.83 10.23 6.55
CA GLU A 63 31.14 10.75 7.88
C GLU A 63 30.41 12.06 8.15
N LYS A 64 30.37 12.96 7.17
CA LYS A 64 29.59 14.19 7.28
C LYS A 64 28.10 13.93 7.54
N ARG A 65 27.50 12.92 6.90
CA ARG A 65 26.10 12.55 7.16
C ARG A 65 25.91 11.99 8.56
N ARG A 66 26.83 11.14 9.08
CA ARG A 66 26.82 10.68 10.47
C ARG A 66 26.89 11.84 11.45
N ASP A 67 27.82 12.76 11.21
CA ASP A 67 27.95 13.97 12.03
C ASP A 67 26.66 14.82 11.99
N THR A 68 26.02 14.93 10.84
CA THR A 68 24.74 15.64 10.74
C THR A 68 23.65 14.95 11.55
N ILE A 69 23.54 13.62 11.51
CA ILE A 69 22.54 12.87 12.31
C ILE A 69 22.80 13.09 13.81
N ARG A 70 24.07 13.09 14.24
CA ARG A 70 24.44 13.16 15.65
C ARG A 70 24.46 14.58 16.23
N PHE A 71 24.87 15.57 15.45
CA PHE A 71 25.19 16.91 15.95
C PHE A 71 24.56 18.04 15.17
N GLY A 72 23.85 17.76 14.07
CA GLY A 72 23.23 18.75 13.21
C GLY A 72 22.05 19.47 13.86
N LEU A 73 21.62 20.55 13.25
CA LEU A 73 20.37 21.20 13.61
C LEU A 73 19.18 20.28 13.25
N GLU A 74 18.07 20.39 13.99
CA GLU A 74 16.87 19.58 13.72
C GLU A 74 16.39 19.68 12.26
N SER A 75 16.52 20.84 11.63
CA SER A 75 16.19 21.03 10.21
C SER A 75 17.15 20.27 9.28
N GLU A 76 18.45 20.28 9.58
CA GLU A 76 19.46 19.56 8.78
C GLU A 76 19.28 18.05 8.91
N ILE A 77 18.97 17.56 10.12
CA ILE A 77 18.65 16.15 10.37
C ILE A 77 17.39 15.75 9.61
N SER A 78 16.34 16.58 9.65
CA SER A 78 15.08 16.35 8.93
C SER A 78 15.29 16.24 7.41
N ASP A 79 16.05 17.17 6.81
CA ASP A 79 16.36 17.15 5.39
C ASP A 79 17.14 15.87 5.00
N LEU A 80 18.13 15.52 5.82
CA LEU A 80 18.92 14.30 5.61
C LEU A 80 18.10 13.03 5.75
N LEU A 81 17.24 12.92 6.78
CA LEU A 81 16.34 11.77 6.94
C LEU A 81 15.40 11.63 5.75
N GLY A 82 14.89 12.76 5.22
CA GLY A 82 14.08 12.78 4.00
C GLY A 82 14.85 12.24 2.78
N GLU A 83 16.11 12.60 2.62
CA GLU A 83 16.99 12.08 1.55
C GLU A 83 17.23 10.57 1.71
N LEU A 84 17.63 10.13 2.93
CA LEU A 84 17.92 8.73 3.23
C LEU A 84 16.68 7.84 3.01
N THR A 85 15.51 8.30 3.44
CA THR A 85 14.22 7.61 3.23
C THR A 85 13.93 7.47 1.74
N LYS A 86 14.06 8.56 0.97
CA LYS A 86 13.80 8.53 -0.49
C LYS A 86 14.71 7.56 -1.24
N LYS A 87 15.98 7.45 -0.83
CA LYS A 87 16.95 6.52 -1.42
C LYS A 87 16.85 5.10 -0.83
N ALA A 88 16.07 4.92 0.23
CA ALA A 88 16.07 3.72 1.07
C ALA A 88 17.51 3.30 1.42
N ASP A 89 18.32 4.25 1.93
CA ASP A 89 19.75 4.06 2.22
C ASP A 89 19.95 3.41 3.59
N PRO A 90 20.39 2.14 3.68
CA PRO A 90 20.50 1.42 4.94
C PRO A 90 21.81 1.68 5.69
N ARG A 91 22.77 2.41 5.10
CA ARG A 91 24.13 2.60 5.66
C ARG A 91 24.16 3.39 6.97
N PHE A 92 23.08 4.11 7.27
CA PHE A 92 22.94 4.97 8.45
C PHE A 92 21.89 4.45 9.43
N ALA A 93 21.45 3.20 9.30
CA ALA A 93 20.37 2.64 10.10
C ALA A 93 20.69 2.68 11.61
N ASP A 94 21.90 2.34 12.01
CA ASP A 94 22.31 2.41 13.42
C ASP A 94 22.30 3.86 13.95
N ASP A 95 22.79 4.82 13.17
CA ASP A 95 22.81 6.23 13.56
C ASP A 95 21.37 6.81 13.68
N VAL A 96 20.47 6.44 12.76
CA VAL A 96 19.04 6.84 12.81
C VAL A 96 18.32 6.17 13.98
N TYR A 97 18.67 4.92 14.30
CA TYR A 97 18.12 4.24 15.47
C TYR A 97 18.53 4.92 16.77
N ASP A 98 19.81 5.27 16.92
CA ASP A 98 20.30 6.00 18.08
C ASP A 98 19.65 7.39 18.19
N LEU A 99 19.49 8.11 17.08
CA LEU A 99 18.73 9.35 17.03
C LEU A 99 17.27 9.15 17.51
N PHE A 100 16.59 8.11 17.02
CA PHE A 100 15.22 7.79 17.45
C PHE A 100 15.14 7.55 18.95
N ALA A 101 16.10 6.82 19.51
CA ALA A 101 16.14 6.50 20.93
C ALA A 101 16.37 7.74 21.83
N GLU A 102 17.17 8.70 21.36
CA GLU A 102 17.62 9.86 22.16
C GLU A 102 16.74 11.10 21.97
N THR A 103 16.18 11.32 20.77
CA THR A 103 15.43 12.54 20.47
C THR A 103 14.11 12.63 21.22
N LYS A 104 13.79 13.84 21.69
CA LYS A 104 12.46 14.18 22.21
C LYS A 104 11.57 14.85 21.16
N ASN A 105 12.12 15.11 19.97
CA ASN A 105 11.38 15.71 18.88
C ASN A 105 10.51 14.66 18.18
N GLY A 106 9.17 14.74 18.38
CA GLY A 106 8.22 13.80 17.80
C GLY A 106 8.22 13.77 16.27
N ALA A 107 8.61 14.88 15.60
CA ALA A 107 8.70 14.91 14.14
C ALA A 107 9.92 14.09 13.65
N LEU A 108 11.07 14.19 14.31
CA LEU A 108 12.25 13.37 14.00
C LEU A 108 11.99 11.88 14.29
N LYS A 109 11.28 11.56 15.39
CA LYS A 109 10.86 10.18 15.65
C LYS A 109 9.96 9.64 14.53
N GLU A 110 8.96 10.42 14.10
CA GLU A 110 8.09 10.03 12.99
C GLU A 110 8.89 9.78 11.70
N MET A 111 9.85 10.64 11.38
CA MET A 111 10.71 10.46 10.20
C MET A 111 11.56 9.19 10.31
N ALA A 112 12.08 8.86 11.51
CA ALA A 112 12.80 7.61 11.73
C ALA A 112 11.89 6.37 11.55
N VAL A 113 10.64 6.42 12.04
CA VAL A 113 9.65 5.34 11.79
C VAL A 113 9.43 5.14 10.29
N ARG A 114 9.24 6.23 9.53
CA ARG A 114 9.07 6.18 8.07
C ARG A 114 10.33 5.66 7.35
N TYR A 115 11.51 6.03 7.83
CA TYR A 115 12.77 5.52 7.30
C TYR A 115 12.87 4.01 7.48
N PHE A 116 12.63 3.48 8.69
CA PHE A 116 12.67 2.04 8.94
C PHE A 116 11.54 1.28 8.24
N ALA A 117 10.37 1.88 8.07
CA ALA A 117 9.33 1.32 7.20
C ALA A 117 9.85 1.14 5.76
N THR A 118 10.51 2.16 5.19
CA THR A 118 11.06 2.08 3.83
C THR A 118 12.16 1.01 3.68
N LEU A 119 12.91 0.75 4.75
CA LEU A 119 13.91 -0.33 4.79
C LEU A 119 13.30 -1.71 5.08
N GLU A 120 12.01 -1.80 5.37
CA GLU A 120 11.33 -3.00 5.85
C GLU A 120 12.05 -3.61 7.08
N ASP A 121 12.58 -2.73 7.95
CA ASP A 121 13.34 -3.13 9.12
C ASP A 121 12.45 -3.22 10.37
N PRO A 122 12.40 -4.37 11.08
CA PRO A 122 11.51 -4.59 12.21
C PRO A 122 12.00 -3.99 13.54
N CYS A 123 13.08 -3.18 13.53
CA CYS A 123 13.68 -2.68 14.77
C CYS A 123 12.75 -1.81 15.65
N LEU A 124 11.71 -1.23 15.06
CA LEU A 124 10.72 -0.39 15.77
C LEU A 124 9.34 -1.05 15.93
N GLU A 125 9.21 -2.37 15.75
CA GLU A 125 7.93 -3.09 15.87
C GLU A 125 7.26 -2.84 17.22
N ASP A 126 7.99 -3.04 18.32
CA ASP A 126 7.45 -2.89 19.69
C ASP A 126 6.97 -1.45 19.93
N PHE A 127 7.69 -0.45 19.42
CA PHE A 127 7.27 0.94 19.50
C PHE A 127 6.00 1.18 18.69
N ALA A 128 5.95 0.74 17.43
CA ALA A 128 4.78 0.94 16.57
C ALA A 128 3.54 0.24 17.13
N VAL A 129 3.69 -0.99 17.65
CA VAL A 129 2.61 -1.74 18.33
C VAL A 129 2.13 -0.98 19.56
N SER A 130 3.03 -0.44 20.39
CA SER A 130 2.64 0.30 21.60
C SER A 130 1.86 1.59 21.29
N VAL A 131 2.22 2.29 20.20
CA VAL A 131 1.48 3.47 19.73
C VAL A 131 0.08 3.09 19.23
N LEU A 132 -0.06 1.94 18.55
CA LEU A 132 -1.37 1.49 18.06
C LEU A 132 -2.26 0.93 19.16
N ASP A 133 -1.69 0.46 20.28
CA ASP A 133 -2.44 0.01 21.45
C ASP A 133 -3.07 1.19 22.23
N ASP A 134 -2.39 2.34 22.27
CA ASP A 134 -2.93 3.59 22.83
C ASP A 134 -2.54 4.81 21.97
N PRO A 135 -3.30 5.09 20.89
CA PRO A 135 -2.97 6.15 19.95
C PRO A 135 -3.38 7.56 20.40
N TYR A 136 -4.09 7.68 21.55
CA TYR A 136 -4.77 8.93 21.91
C TYR A 136 -3.82 10.01 22.45
N ASP A 137 -2.68 9.62 23.00
CA ASP A 137 -1.66 10.54 23.51
C ASP A 137 -0.63 10.95 22.41
N GLU A 138 -0.73 10.34 21.21
CA GLU A 138 0.20 10.59 20.12
C GLU A 138 -0.38 11.51 19.04
N ARG A 139 0.50 12.12 18.27
CA ARG A 139 0.08 12.90 17.09
C ARG A 139 -0.49 11.96 16.04
N GLN A 140 -1.58 12.36 15.39
CA GLN A 140 -2.19 11.56 14.31
C GLN A 140 -1.19 11.18 13.19
N SER A 141 -0.22 12.06 12.89
CA SER A 141 0.82 11.76 11.89
C SER A 141 1.75 10.63 12.32
N MET A 142 2.08 10.53 13.63
CA MET A 142 2.85 9.43 14.20
C MET A 142 2.04 8.13 14.15
N VAL A 143 0.77 8.16 14.57
CA VAL A 143 -0.12 6.99 14.51
C VAL A 143 -0.22 6.46 13.07
N ASN A 144 -0.41 7.35 12.09
CA ASN A 144 -0.43 6.98 10.68
C ASN A 144 0.92 6.36 10.23
N ALA A 145 2.05 6.93 10.68
CA ALA A 145 3.37 6.35 10.37
C ALA A 145 3.55 4.95 10.97
N CYS A 146 3.00 4.70 12.18
CA CYS A 146 3.01 3.38 12.81
C CYS A 146 2.12 2.39 12.05
N PHE A 147 0.93 2.79 11.59
CA PHE A 147 0.11 1.96 10.70
C PHE A 147 0.85 1.59 9.41
N ASP A 148 1.48 2.58 8.75
CA ASP A 148 2.26 2.33 7.53
C ASP A 148 3.44 1.37 7.80
N TYR A 149 4.11 1.56 8.93
CA TYR A 149 5.23 0.74 9.36
C TYR A 149 4.82 -0.72 9.56
N VAL A 150 3.80 -0.99 10.40
CA VAL A 150 3.38 -2.37 10.70
C VAL A 150 2.85 -3.11 9.47
N ARG A 151 2.21 -2.38 8.53
CA ARG A 151 1.78 -2.95 7.25
C ARG A 151 2.95 -3.34 6.36
N THR A 152 3.97 -2.49 6.30
CA THR A 152 5.15 -2.70 5.43
C THR A 152 6.04 -3.80 5.98
N VAL A 153 6.33 -3.77 7.28
CA VAL A 153 7.15 -4.78 7.97
C VAL A 153 6.39 -6.10 8.16
N LYS A 154 5.05 -6.06 8.08
CA LYS A 154 4.13 -7.20 8.30
C LYS A 154 4.17 -7.71 9.74
N THR A 155 4.12 -6.75 10.69
CA THR A 155 4.15 -7.00 12.13
C THR A 155 2.83 -7.64 12.59
N LYS A 156 2.84 -8.95 12.86
CA LYS A 156 1.64 -9.69 13.31
C LYS A 156 1.17 -9.31 14.71
N GLU A 157 2.08 -8.88 15.56
CA GLU A 157 1.80 -8.42 16.92
C GLU A 157 0.90 -7.18 16.94
N ALA A 158 0.80 -6.46 15.82
CA ALA A 158 -0.11 -5.32 15.67
C ALA A 158 -1.59 -5.72 15.53
N VAL A 159 -1.90 -6.99 15.23
CA VAL A 159 -3.28 -7.44 14.97
C VAL A 159 -4.18 -7.20 16.16
N ALA A 160 -3.78 -7.62 17.37
CA ALA A 160 -4.62 -7.48 18.57
C ALA A 160 -4.88 -6.00 18.94
N PRO A 161 -3.88 -5.10 19.04
CA PRO A 161 -4.12 -3.67 19.22
C PRO A 161 -5.03 -3.06 18.15
N VAL A 162 -4.83 -3.42 16.89
CA VAL A 162 -5.62 -2.88 15.78
C VAL A 162 -7.08 -3.35 15.82
N LEU A 163 -7.35 -4.61 16.22
CA LEU A 163 -8.71 -5.08 16.46
C LEU A 163 -9.37 -4.36 17.63
N ASN A 164 -8.67 -4.15 18.74
CA ASN A 164 -9.18 -3.38 19.88
C ASN A 164 -9.52 -1.94 19.46
N LEU A 165 -8.67 -1.34 18.62
CA LEU A 165 -8.91 0.01 18.10
C LEU A 165 -10.11 0.06 17.14
N LEU A 166 -10.31 -0.99 16.32
CA LEU A 166 -11.49 -1.13 15.46
C LEU A 166 -12.78 -1.20 16.29
N GLU A 167 -12.76 -1.92 17.43
CA GLU A 167 -13.91 -2.06 18.36
C GLU A 167 -14.19 -0.80 19.16
N SER A 168 -13.24 0.11 19.29
CA SER A 168 -13.39 1.33 20.11
C SER A 168 -14.33 2.38 19.53
N ASP A 169 -15.03 2.08 18.41
CA ASP A 169 -15.93 2.98 17.65
C ASP A 169 -15.24 4.28 17.20
N ASN A 170 -13.91 4.28 17.09
CA ASN A 170 -13.16 5.43 16.60
C ASN A 170 -13.15 5.46 15.06
N GLU A 171 -14.09 6.21 14.48
CA GLU A 171 -14.19 6.37 13.03
C GLU A 171 -12.90 6.89 12.37
N THR A 172 -12.04 7.60 13.12
CA THR A 172 -10.79 8.18 12.59
C THR A 172 -9.83 7.12 12.08
N TYR A 173 -9.77 5.96 12.74
CA TYR A 173 -8.82 4.89 12.41
C TYR A 173 -9.46 3.68 11.75
N PHE A 174 -10.78 3.68 11.56
CA PHE A 174 -11.52 2.53 11.03
C PHE A 174 -10.89 1.94 9.76
N ASN A 175 -10.64 2.76 8.74
CA ASN A 175 -10.06 2.30 7.48
C ASN A 175 -8.60 1.85 7.65
N GLN A 176 -7.79 2.55 8.46
CA GLN A 176 -6.42 2.14 8.75
C GLN A 176 -6.36 0.79 9.46
N CYS A 177 -7.28 0.54 10.40
CA CYS A 177 -7.42 -0.75 11.06
C CYS A 177 -7.72 -1.85 10.04
N LEU A 178 -8.72 -1.67 9.20
CA LEU A 178 -9.09 -2.63 8.18
C LEU A 178 -7.94 -2.90 7.18
N ASP A 179 -7.32 -1.85 6.64
CA ASP A 179 -6.17 -1.98 5.72
C ASP A 179 -5.00 -2.73 6.39
N THR A 180 -4.81 -2.53 7.70
CA THR A 180 -3.75 -3.21 8.44
C THR A 180 -4.10 -4.68 8.63
N ILE A 181 -5.32 -5.00 9.07
CA ILE A 181 -5.78 -6.39 9.20
C ILE A 181 -5.68 -7.11 7.86
N GLY A 182 -6.07 -6.48 6.75
CA GLY A 182 -5.94 -7.04 5.40
C GLY A 182 -4.51 -7.38 4.98
N LYS A 183 -3.50 -6.72 5.57
CA LYS A 183 -2.07 -6.96 5.25
C LYS A 183 -1.36 -7.92 6.20
N VAL A 184 -1.75 -7.94 7.48
CA VAL A 184 -1.06 -8.70 8.51
C VAL A 184 -1.91 -9.77 9.19
N GLY A 185 -3.23 -9.72 9.04
CA GLY A 185 -4.18 -10.71 9.55
C GLY A 185 -4.19 -12.01 8.78
N GLY A 186 -5.03 -12.93 9.23
CA GLY A 186 -5.23 -14.25 8.64
C GLY A 186 -6.68 -14.72 8.72
N SER A 187 -6.91 -16.03 8.65
CA SER A 187 -8.26 -16.62 8.65
C SER A 187 -9.06 -16.31 9.92
N ALA A 188 -8.39 -16.22 11.08
CA ALA A 188 -9.08 -15.91 12.33
C ALA A 188 -9.69 -14.51 12.31
N GLU A 189 -8.92 -13.53 11.80
CA GLU A 189 -9.35 -12.15 11.66
C GLU A 189 -10.42 -12.01 10.58
N ALA A 190 -10.35 -12.81 9.51
CA ALA A 190 -11.38 -12.82 8.48
C ALA A 190 -12.73 -13.31 9.02
N VAL A 191 -12.74 -14.39 9.83
CA VAL A 191 -13.96 -14.86 10.51
C VAL A 191 -14.51 -13.77 11.44
N TYR A 192 -13.65 -13.15 12.25
CA TYR A 192 -14.06 -12.05 13.12
C TYR A 192 -14.68 -10.87 12.34
N LEU A 193 -14.04 -10.45 11.21
CA LEU A 193 -14.56 -9.36 10.38
C LEU A 193 -15.87 -9.73 9.68
N THR A 194 -16.12 -11.02 9.41
CA THR A 194 -17.39 -11.49 8.87
C THR A 194 -18.53 -11.31 9.88
N ASP A 195 -18.30 -11.67 11.14
CA ASP A 195 -19.25 -11.43 12.23
C ASP A 195 -19.44 -9.91 12.47
N TYR A 196 -18.35 -9.14 12.36
CA TYR A 196 -18.38 -7.68 12.49
C TYR A 196 -19.23 -7.01 11.38
N LEU A 197 -19.26 -7.58 10.18
CA LEU A 197 -20.04 -7.08 9.04
C LEU A 197 -21.56 -7.10 9.30
N ASP A 198 -22.04 -8.01 10.15
CA ASP A 198 -23.45 -8.16 10.49
C ASP A 198 -23.95 -7.10 11.49
N ARG A 199 -23.10 -6.22 11.99
CA ARG A 199 -23.51 -5.12 12.88
C ARG A 199 -24.43 -4.15 12.18
N GLU A 200 -25.54 -3.76 12.86
CA GLU A 200 -26.56 -2.85 12.33
C GLU A 200 -26.09 -1.38 12.29
N ASP A 201 -25.16 -1.00 13.16
CA ASP A 201 -24.64 0.37 13.31
C ASP A 201 -23.62 0.78 12.25
N LEU A 202 -23.15 -0.16 11.42
CA LEU A 202 -22.21 0.12 10.35
C LEU A 202 -22.88 0.82 9.16
N SER A 203 -22.26 1.91 8.73
CA SER A 203 -22.62 2.58 7.47
C SER A 203 -22.27 1.71 6.26
N VAL A 204 -22.97 1.95 5.13
CA VAL A 204 -22.69 1.23 3.87
C VAL A 204 -21.21 1.36 3.44
N PRO A 205 -20.54 2.53 3.50
CA PRO A 205 -19.11 2.62 3.19
C PRO A 205 -18.21 1.76 4.10
N GLN A 206 -18.53 1.65 5.40
CA GLN A 206 -17.78 0.80 6.33
C GLN A 206 -17.94 -0.68 5.97
N LYS A 207 -19.16 -1.13 5.69
CA LYS A 207 -19.42 -2.50 5.20
C LYS A 207 -18.68 -2.80 3.89
N GLN A 208 -18.63 -1.83 2.96
CA GLN A 208 -17.87 -1.97 1.71
C GLN A 208 -16.36 -2.17 1.97
N SER A 209 -15.78 -1.39 2.89
CA SER A 209 -14.37 -1.54 3.28
C SER A 209 -14.10 -2.91 3.91
N LEU A 210 -15.01 -3.40 4.76
CA LEU A 210 -14.92 -4.74 5.36
C LEU A 210 -14.93 -5.84 4.28
N VAL A 211 -15.90 -5.82 3.38
CA VAL A 211 -16.00 -6.81 2.30
C VAL A 211 -14.75 -6.83 1.43
N LYS A 212 -14.19 -5.66 1.12
CA LYS A 212 -12.91 -5.57 0.38
C LYS A 212 -11.79 -6.28 1.12
N VAL A 213 -11.65 -6.03 2.42
CA VAL A 213 -10.59 -6.65 3.25
C VAL A 213 -10.80 -8.15 3.37
N LEU A 214 -12.03 -8.65 3.48
CA LEU A 214 -12.33 -10.08 3.45
C LEU A 214 -11.83 -10.75 2.17
N GLY A 215 -11.98 -10.08 1.02
CA GLY A 215 -11.41 -10.54 -0.25
C GLY A 215 -9.87 -10.59 -0.23
N GLU A 216 -9.22 -9.58 0.37
CA GLU A 216 -7.76 -9.51 0.47
C GLU A 216 -7.18 -10.59 1.40
N LEU A 217 -7.88 -10.95 2.47
CA LEU A 217 -7.48 -12.01 3.42
C LEU A 217 -7.54 -13.42 2.83
N LYS A 218 -8.28 -13.61 1.74
CA LYS A 218 -8.42 -14.89 1.02
C LYS A 218 -8.80 -16.08 1.92
N ALA A 219 -9.55 -15.80 2.98
CA ALA A 219 -9.97 -16.83 3.93
C ALA A 219 -11.14 -17.62 3.38
N THR A 220 -10.93 -18.91 3.10
CA THR A 220 -11.96 -19.80 2.53
C THR A 220 -13.22 -19.87 3.37
N GLU A 221 -13.09 -19.70 4.68
CA GLU A 221 -14.19 -19.73 5.66
C GLU A 221 -15.23 -18.62 5.43
N THR A 222 -14.83 -17.53 4.78
CA THR A 222 -15.71 -16.36 4.53
C THR A 222 -16.33 -16.38 3.13
N PHE A 223 -15.93 -17.31 2.27
CA PHE A 223 -16.34 -17.37 0.88
C PHE A 223 -17.86 -17.51 0.72
N ASP A 224 -18.46 -18.47 1.42
CA ASP A 224 -19.90 -18.75 1.32
C ASP A 224 -20.72 -17.53 1.75
N ARG A 225 -20.26 -16.81 2.79
CA ARG A 225 -20.95 -15.58 3.25
C ARG A 225 -20.90 -14.47 2.20
N LEU A 226 -19.79 -14.29 1.50
CA LEU A 226 -19.68 -13.32 0.42
C LEU A 226 -20.57 -13.70 -0.78
N VAL A 227 -20.70 -15.00 -1.08
CA VAL A 227 -21.62 -15.48 -2.11
C VAL A 227 -23.08 -15.20 -1.72
N GLU A 228 -23.49 -15.48 -0.48
CA GLU A 228 -24.83 -15.16 0.03
C GLU A 228 -25.16 -13.69 -0.14
N ILE A 229 -24.24 -12.77 0.27
CA ILE A 229 -24.44 -11.32 0.12
C ILE A 229 -24.57 -10.93 -1.37
N ALA A 230 -23.74 -11.49 -2.24
CA ALA A 230 -23.76 -11.16 -3.66
C ALA A 230 -25.05 -11.65 -4.37
N GLU A 231 -25.62 -12.77 -3.92
CA GLU A 231 -26.85 -13.36 -4.47
C GLU A 231 -28.13 -12.74 -3.91
N ASP A 232 -28.08 -12.18 -2.70
CA ASP A 232 -29.26 -11.58 -2.04
C ASP A 232 -29.73 -10.33 -2.80
N LYS A 233 -30.86 -10.45 -3.49
CA LYS A 233 -31.45 -9.35 -4.28
C LYS A 233 -32.08 -8.25 -3.44
N ASP A 234 -32.31 -8.49 -2.16
CA ASP A 234 -32.84 -7.52 -1.21
C ASP A 234 -31.69 -6.68 -0.60
N GLU A 235 -30.44 -7.13 -0.73
CA GLU A 235 -29.25 -6.41 -0.29
C GLU A 235 -28.93 -5.23 -1.23
N ASN A 236 -28.26 -4.21 -0.69
CA ASN A 236 -27.82 -3.04 -1.46
C ASN A 236 -26.94 -3.46 -2.66
N THR A 237 -27.25 -2.96 -3.87
CA THR A 237 -26.53 -3.31 -5.10
C THR A 237 -25.01 -3.12 -4.98
N PHE A 238 -24.55 -2.09 -4.30
CA PHE A 238 -23.10 -1.88 -4.12
C PHE A 238 -22.50 -2.92 -3.19
N MET A 239 -23.20 -3.33 -2.12
CA MET A 239 -22.74 -4.40 -1.26
C MET A 239 -22.61 -5.72 -2.03
N ARG A 240 -23.60 -6.07 -2.81
CA ARG A 240 -23.59 -7.22 -3.71
C ARG A 240 -22.39 -7.15 -4.68
N ALA A 241 -22.18 -6.00 -5.31
CA ALA A 241 -21.09 -5.78 -6.27
C ALA A 241 -19.72 -5.91 -5.61
N TYR A 242 -19.48 -5.30 -4.44
CA TYR A 242 -18.24 -5.44 -3.70
C TYR A 242 -17.99 -6.89 -3.26
N SER A 243 -19.04 -7.62 -2.86
CA SER A 243 -18.92 -9.05 -2.54
C SER A 243 -18.51 -9.87 -3.76
N ALA A 244 -19.04 -9.56 -4.96
CA ALA A 244 -18.61 -10.21 -6.20
C ALA A 244 -17.13 -9.91 -6.55
N GLU A 245 -16.67 -8.67 -6.36
CA GLU A 245 -15.24 -8.32 -6.51
C GLU A 245 -14.37 -9.08 -5.48
N ALA A 246 -14.81 -9.15 -4.22
CA ALA A 246 -14.10 -9.86 -3.15
C ALA A 246 -14.01 -11.37 -3.40
N ILE A 247 -15.09 -12.01 -3.87
CA ILE A 247 -15.12 -13.42 -4.29
C ILE A 247 -14.00 -13.68 -5.30
N GLY A 248 -13.83 -12.80 -6.29
CA GLY A 248 -12.75 -12.91 -7.27
C GLY A 248 -11.36 -12.77 -6.65
N ALA A 249 -11.17 -11.77 -5.79
CA ALA A 249 -9.89 -11.49 -5.13
C ALA A 249 -9.43 -12.63 -4.20
N MET A 250 -10.35 -13.44 -3.67
CA MET A 250 -10.02 -14.63 -2.87
C MET A 250 -9.30 -15.71 -3.66
N GLU A 251 -9.43 -15.72 -5.00
CA GLU A 251 -8.84 -16.74 -5.87
C GLU A 251 -9.24 -18.17 -5.46
N ASN A 252 -10.44 -18.34 -4.86
CA ASN A 252 -10.98 -19.63 -4.48
C ASN A 252 -11.31 -20.43 -5.76
N PRO A 253 -11.09 -21.75 -5.81
CA PRO A 253 -11.44 -22.58 -6.97
C PRO A 253 -12.91 -22.49 -7.42
N ASP A 254 -13.84 -22.26 -6.48
CA ASP A 254 -15.27 -22.16 -6.77
C ASP A 254 -15.72 -20.73 -7.19
N ALA A 255 -14.80 -19.75 -7.11
CA ALA A 255 -15.13 -18.36 -7.40
C ALA A 255 -15.60 -18.12 -8.83
N VAL A 256 -14.99 -18.80 -9.82
CA VAL A 256 -15.40 -18.64 -11.22
C VAL A 256 -16.85 -19.07 -11.41
N SER A 257 -17.27 -20.21 -10.86
CA SER A 257 -18.66 -20.68 -11.00
C SER A 257 -19.67 -19.75 -10.34
N ALA A 258 -19.35 -19.23 -9.15
CA ALA A 258 -20.20 -18.24 -8.46
C ALA A 258 -20.29 -16.94 -9.25
N LEU A 259 -19.17 -16.41 -9.75
CA LEU A 259 -19.16 -15.18 -10.55
C LEU A 259 -19.91 -15.31 -11.87
N LEU A 260 -19.83 -16.48 -12.55
CA LEU A 260 -20.57 -16.73 -13.78
C LEU A 260 -22.08 -16.73 -13.55
N ALA A 261 -22.56 -17.27 -12.43
CA ALA A 261 -23.96 -17.23 -12.06
C ALA A 261 -24.43 -15.77 -11.82
N LEU A 262 -23.61 -14.96 -11.17
CA LEU A 262 -23.87 -13.53 -10.92
C LEU A 262 -23.82 -12.66 -12.20
N TYR A 263 -23.12 -13.11 -13.26
CA TYR A 263 -23.05 -12.35 -14.52
C TYR A 263 -24.39 -12.19 -15.25
N GLU A 264 -25.35 -13.08 -14.98
CA GLU A 264 -26.69 -13.00 -15.55
C GLU A 264 -27.58 -11.93 -14.88
N ASP A 265 -27.05 -11.16 -13.93
CA ASP A 265 -27.77 -10.07 -13.25
C ASP A 265 -28.15 -8.95 -14.23
N THR A 266 -29.35 -8.40 -14.07
CA THR A 266 -29.86 -7.30 -14.90
C THR A 266 -29.15 -5.98 -14.60
N ASP A 267 -28.60 -5.79 -13.38
CA ASP A 267 -27.90 -4.58 -13.00
C ASP A 267 -26.48 -4.57 -13.62
N PRO A 268 -26.14 -3.54 -14.41
CA PRO A 268 -24.83 -3.45 -14.99
C PRO A 268 -23.70 -3.25 -13.94
N THR A 269 -24.03 -2.76 -12.74
CA THR A 269 -23.06 -2.63 -11.64
C THR A 269 -22.57 -4.00 -11.21
N MET A 270 -23.49 -4.97 -11.08
CA MET A 270 -23.13 -6.36 -10.81
C MET A 270 -22.26 -6.95 -11.91
N ARG A 271 -22.63 -6.79 -13.18
CA ARG A 271 -21.84 -7.32 -14.29
C ARG A 271 -20.43 -6.72 -14.37
N ILE A 272 -20.26 -5.42 -14.04
CA ILE A 272 -18.93 -4.80 -13.91
C ILE A 272 -18.13 -5.49 -12.80
N ALA A 273 -18.71 -5.65 -11.62
CA ALA A 273 -18.07 -6.28 -10.47
C ALA A 273 -17.66 -7.73 -10.78
N VAL A 274 -18.54 -8.48 -11.46
CA VAL A 274 -18.23 -9.84 -11.91
C VAL A 274 -17.02 -9.85 -12.86
N ILE A 275 -16.96 -8.96 -13.85
CA ILE A 275 -15.80 -8.89 -14.77
C ILE A 275 -14.51 -8.54 -14.04
N LYS A 276 -14.57 -7.64 -13.05
CA LYS A 276 -13.44 -7.36 -12.17
C LYS A 276 -13.05 -8.59 -11.33
N GLY A 277 -14.02 -9.28 -10.73
CA GLY A 277 -13.76 -10.51 -9.99
C GLY A 277 -13.13 -11.59 -10.87
N LEU A 278 -13.67 -11.81 -12.07
CA LEU A 278 -13.09 -12.76 -13.05
C LEU A 278 -11.66 -12.38 -13.48
N SER A 279 -11.27 -11.11 -13.38
CA SER A 279 -9.93 -10.65 -13.76
C SER A 279 -8.80 -11.35 -13.00
N HIS A 280 -9.09 -11.98 -11.86
CA HIS A 280 -8.13 -12.79 -11.10
C HIS A 280 -7.88 -14.19 -11.71
N PHE A 281 -8.64 -14.60 -12.74
CA PHE A 281 -8.59 -15.96 -13.31
C PHE A 281 -8.17 -15.95 -14.81
N PRO A 282 -6.97 -15.46 -15.16
CA PRO A 282 -6.56 -15.27 -16.57
C PRO A 282 -6.41 -16.58 -17.36
N GLN A 283 -6.28 -17.73 -16.68
CA GLN A 283 -6.11 -19.04 -17.29
C GLN A 283 -7.42 -19.84 -17.38
N ASP A 284 -8.50 -19.37 -16.75
CA ASP A 284 -9.77 -20.06 -16.79
C ASP A 284 -10.51 -19.82 -18.12
N ALA A 285 -10.95 -20.89 -18.75
CA ALA A 285 -11.55 -20.83 -20.09
C ALA A 285 -12.95 -20.16 -20.09
N ASP A 286 -13.75 -20.39 -19.06
CA ASP A 286 -15.09 -19.81 -18.96
C ASP A 286 -15.01 -18.34 -18.55
N ALA A 287 -14.07 -17.97 -17.68
CA ALA A 287 -13.78 -16.58 -17.38
C ALA A 287 -13.35 -15.79 -18.65
N ARG A 288 -12.43 -16.34 -19.45
CA ARG A 288 -12.00 -15.73 -20.73
C ARG A 288 -13.16 -15.56 -21.71
N LYS A 289 -14.00 -16.60 -21.86
CA LYS A 289 -15.18 -16.57 -22.71
C LYS A 289 -16.16 -15.47 -22.26
N THR A 290 -16.39 -15.34 -20.97
CA THR A 290 -17.27 -14.33 -20.40
C THR A 290 -16.72 -12.90 -20.60
N VAL A 291 -15.41 -12.69 -20.46
CA VAL A 291 -14.78 -11.43 -20.77
C VAL A 291 -15.00 -11.04 -22.25
N ILE A 292 -14.86 -11.99 -23.20
CA ILE A 292 -15.16 -11.73 -24.62
C ILE A 292 -16.64 -11.41 -24.82
N GLN A 293 -17.55 -12.10 -24.13
CA GLN A 293 -18.98 -11.78 -24.17
C GLN A 293 -19.24 -10.36 -23.64
N ALA A 294 -18.59 -9.97 -22.56
CA ALA A 294 -18.72 -8.65 -21.92
C ALA A 294 -18.22 -7.48 -22.81
N VAL A 295 -17.26 -7.71 -23.74
CA VAL A 295 -16.91 -6.72 -24.77
C VAL A 295 -18.13 -6.34 -25.65
N ARG A 296 -19.19 -7.14 -25.61
CA ARG A 296 -20.44 -6.94 -26.37
C ARG A 296 -21.63 -6.58 -25.49
N ASP A 297 -21.41 -6.31 -24.19
CA ASP A 297 -22.49 -5.98 -23.24
C ASP A 297 -23.30 -4.77 -23.71
N SER A 298 -24.56 -4.72 -23.32
CA SER A 298 -25.45 -3.60 -23.61
C SER A 298 -24.97 -2.30 -22.96
N TYR A 299 -24.39 -2.37 -21.78
CA TYR A 299 -23.93 -1.21 -21.02
C TYR A 299 -22.45 -0.91 -21.27
N TYR A 300 -22.15 0.31 -21.66
CA TYR A 300 -20.81 0.68 -22.11
C TYR A 300 -19.69 0.54 -21.06
N LYS A 301 -20.00 0.74 -19.77
CA LYS A 301 -19.01 0.57 -18.70
C LYS A 301 -18.61 -0.89 -18.51
N VAL A 302 -19.53 -1.85 -18.70
CA VAL A 302 -19.21 -3.28 -18.71
C VAL A 302 -18.26 -3.58 -19.88
N ARG A 303 -18.54 -3.01 -21.08
CA ARG A 303 -17.63 -3.16 -22.22
C ARG A 303 -16.24 -2.58 -21.94
N LEU A 304 -16.15 -1.41 -21.30
CA LEU A 304 -14.86 -0.81 -20.93
C LEU A 304 -14.07 -1.68 -19.95
N GLU A 305 -14.74 -2.22 -18.94
CA GLU A 305 -14.11 -3.13 -17.99
C GLU A 305 -13.56 -4.38 -18.68
N ALA A 306 -14.37 -5.01 -19.52
CA ALA A 306 -13.97 -6.18 -20.30
C ALA A 306 -12.80 -5.89 -21.24
N ILE A 307 -12.76 -4.72 -21.87
CA ILE A 307 -11.63 -4.26 -22.72
C ILE A 307 -10.35 -4.13 -21.86
N GLY A 308 -10.48 -3.61 -20.65
CA GLY A 308 -9.38 -3.51 -19.69
C GLY A 308 -8.82 -4.87 -19.30
N VAL A 309 -9.70 -5.83 -19.00
CA VAL A 309 -9.30 -7.22 -18.67
C VAL A 309 -8.67 -7.92 -19.89
N ALA A 310 -9.26 -7.75 -21.08
CA ALA A 310 -8.71 -8.31 -22.31
C ALA A 310 -7.29 -7.78 -22.60
N LYS A 311 -7.03 -6.50 -22.28
CA LYS A 311 -5.70 -5.89 -22.31
C LYS A 311 -4.74 -6.56 -21.33
N ALA A 312 -5.13 -6.63 -20.05
CA ALA A 312 -4.29 -7.19 -18.99
C ALA A 312 -3.93 -8.67 -19.22
N TRP A 313 -4.85 -9.43 -19.81
CA TRP A 313 -4.65 -10.85 -20.11
C TRP A 313 -4.00 -11.13 -21.47
N ASN A 314 -3.67 -10.10 -22.25
CA ASN A 314 -3.14 -10.23 -23.63
C ASN A 314 -4.02 -11.13 -24.50
N MET A 315 -5.34 -10.87 -24.54
CA MET A 315 -6.32 -11.72 -25.25
C MET A 315 -6.34 -11.46 -26.75
N ALA A 316 -5.47 -12.11 -27.51
CA ALA A 316 -5.43 -12.01 -28.98
C ALA A 316 -6.75 -12.40 -29.65
N ASP A 317 -7.49 -13.34 -29.07
CA ASP A 317 -8.80 -13.81 -29.50
C ASP A 317 -9.93 -12.76 -29.32
N ALA A 318 -9.69 -11.71 -28.54
CA ALA A 318 -10.61 -10.57 -28.42
C ALA A 318 -10.51 -9.58 -29.59
N VAL A 319 -9.43 -9.59 -30.39
CA VAL A 319 -9.15 -8.60 -31.44
C VAL A 319 -10.30 -8.41 -32.44
N PRO A 320 -10.97 -9.43 -33.00
CA PRO A 320 -12.10 -9.22 -33.89
C PRO A 320 -13.25 -8.45 -33.27
N TYR A 321 -13.52 -8.69 -31.96
CA TYR A 321 -14.55 -8.00 -31.20
C TYR A 321 -14.16 -6.54 -30.91
N LEU A 322 -12.88 -6.29 -30.59
CA LEU A 322 -12.35 -4.94 -30.38
C LEU A 322 -12.41 -4.11 -31.66
N ILE A 323 -12.04 -4.68 -32.80
CA ILE A 323 -12.18 -4.04 -34.13
C ILE A 323 -13.62 -3.68 -34.40
N HIS A 324 -14.57 -4.58 -34.06
CA HIS A 324 -15.98 -4.29 -34.24
C HIS A 324 -16.43 -3.11 -33.35
N ARG A 325 -15.93 -3.04 -32.09
CA ARG A 325 -16.22 -1.88 -31.20
C ARG A 325 -15.61 -0.59 -31.74
N ALA A 326 -14.38 -0.61 -32.22
CA ALA A 326 -13.75 0.56 -32.86
C ALA A 326 -14.60 1.16 -34.00
N LYS A 327 -15.20 0.30 -34.80
CA LYS A 327 -16.02 0.70 -35.97
C LYS A 327 -17.41 1.16 -35.57
N ASN A 328 -18.07 0.41 -34.69
CA ASN A 328 -19.53 0.44 -34.57
C ASN A 328 -20.05 0.77 -33.16
N ASP A 329 -19.20 0.95 -32.14
CA ASP A 329 -19.70 1.26 -30.80
C ASP A 329 -20.43 2.60 -30.79
N PRO A 330 -21.62 2.70 -30.15
CA PRO A 330 -22.31 3.99 -30.03
C PRO A 330 -21.54 4.98 -29.14
N GLU A 331 -20.75 4.46 -28.20
CA GLU A 331 -20.01 5.28 -27.25
C GLU A 331 -18.58 5.57 -27.73
N LYS A 332 -18.28 6.87 -27.87
CA LYS A 332 -16.95 7.30 -28.31
C LYS A 332 -15.84 6.85 -27.36
N VAL A 333 -16.10 6.84 -26.03
CA VAL A 333 -15.13 6.40 -25.03
C VAL A 333 -14.72 4.94 -25.22
N VAL A 334 -15.63 4.07 -25.64
CA VAL A 334 -15.35 2.66 -25.96
C VAL A 334 -14.52 2.56 -27.24
N LYS A 335 -14.89 3.32 -28.31
CA LYS A 335 -14.09 3.38 -29.55
C LYS A 335 -12.65 3.80 -29.27
N ASP A 336 -12.48 4.81 -28.42
CA ASP A 336 -11.16 5.35 -28.10
C ASP A 336 -10.34 4.35 -27.23
N ALA A 337 -10.98 3.60 -26.35
CA ALA A 337 -10.34 2.64 -25.45
C ALA A 337 -9.76 1.40 -26.16
N VAL A 338 -10.31 1.00 -27.31
CA VAL A 338 -9.85 -0.22 -27.99
C VAL A 338 -8.57 -0.05 -28.79
N TYR A 339 -8.22 1.16 -29.27
CA TYR A 339 -7.03 1.37 -30.08
C TYR A 339 -5.72 0.97 -29.38
N PRO A 340 -5.44 1.44 -28.15
CA PRO A 340 -4.22 1.02 -27.45
C PRO A 340 -4.22 -0.48 -27.11
N VAL A 341 -5.39 -1.09 -26.91
CA VAL A 341 -5.48 -2.53 -26.64
C VAL A 341 -5.14 -3.33 -27.89
N ILE A 342 -5.71 -2.98 -29.05
CA ILE A 342 -5.39 -3.65 -30.33
C ILE A 342 -3.91 -3.50 -30.65
N ALA A 343 -3.30 -2.33 -30.41
CA ALA A 343 -1.87 -2.08 -30.64
C ALA A 343 -1.00 -2.98 -29.73
N GLN A 344 -1.33 -3.06 -28.42
CA GLN A 344 -0.61 -3.92 -27.47
C GLN A 344 -0.71 -5.40 -27.87
N LEU A 345 -1.90 -5.87 -28.24
CA LEU A 345 -2.11 -7.27 -28.62
C LEU A 345 -1.33 -7.68 -29.89
N ASN A 346 -0.92 -6.73 -30.71
CA ASN A 346 0.02 -6.85 -31.82
C ASN A 346 -0.24 -8.06 -32.74
N THR A 347 -1.51 -8.30 -33.05
CA THR A 347 -1.89 -9.35 -34.02
C THR A 347 -1.85 -8.83 -35.47
N ALA A 348 -1.66 -9.70 -36.46
CA ALA A 348 -1.67 -9.31 -37.87
C ALA A 348 -2.97 -8.57 -38.24
N GLU A 349 -4.15 -9.13 -37.86
CA GLU A 349 -5.46 -8.51 -38.10
C GLU A 349 -5.59 -7.15 -37.43
N GLY A 350 -5.11 -7.03 -36.18
CA GLY A 350 -5.15 -5.78 -35.40
C GLY A 350 -4.27 -4.71 -36.06
N ASN A 351 -3.07 -5.06 -36.46
CA ASN A 351 -2.13 -4.13 -37.12
C ASN A 351 -2.67 -3.67 -38.46
N ASP A 352 -3.16 -4.58 -39.31
CA ASP A 352 -3.78 -4.24 -40.58
C ASP A 352 -4.96 -3.26 -40.39
N PHE A 353 -5.78 -3.49 -39.37
CA PHE A 353 -6.87 -2.57 -39.03
C PHE A 353 -6.35 -1.19 -38.62
N LEU A 354 -5.36 -1.11 -37.70
CA LEU A 354 -4.84 0.17 -37.23
C LEU A 354 -4.15 0.97 -38.35
N VAL A 355 -3.35 0.30 -39.18
CA VAL A 355 -2.73 0.92 -40.39
C VAL A 355 -3.81 1.45 -41.34
N GLY A 356 -4.86 0.66 -41.56
CA GLY A 356 -6.01 1.08 -42.36
C GLY A 356 -6.71 2.34 -41.79
N GLN A 357 -6.78 2.48 -40.46
CA GLN A 357 -7.35 3.70 -39.85
C GLN A 357 -6.51 4.95 -40.12
N ILE A 358 -5.18 4.83 -40.16
CA ILE A 358 -4.29 5.97 -40.43
C ILE A 358 -4.34 6.37 -41.91
N THR A 359 -4.35 5.40 -42.81
CA THR A 359 -4.24 5.62 -44.27
C THR A 359 -5.58 6.01 -44.93
N ASP A 360 -6.72 5.67 -44.34
CA ASP A 360 -8.04 6.02 -44.87
C ASP A 360 -8.29 7.53 -44.75
N LYS A 361 -8.50 8.20 -45.90
CA LYS A 361 -8.82 9.63 -45.98
C LYS A 361 -10.16 10.01 -45.32
N LYS A 362 -11.04 9.06 -45.10
CA LYS A 362 -12.36 9.28 -44.50
C LYS A 362 -12.31 9.29 -42.96
N VAL A 363 -11.24 8.78 -42.35
CA VAL A 363 -11.06 8.77 -40.92
C VAL A 363 -10.61 10.16 -40.45
N ALA A 364 -11.26 10.65 -39.36
CA ALA A 364 -10.96 11.97 -38.80
C ALA A 364 -9.52 12.02 -38.24
N ASP A 365 -8.86 13.16 -38.42
CA ASP A 365 -7.46 13.37 -37.97
C ASP A 365 -7.28 13.12 -36.45
N THR A 366 -8.28 13.44 -35.66
CA THR A 366 -8.27 13.14 -34.21
C THR A 366 -8.23 11.63 -33.90
N THR A 367 -8.87 10.81 -34.73
CA THR A 367 -8.81 9.33 -34.60
C THR A 367 -7.45 8.83 -35.08
N LYS A 368 -6.95 9.33 -36.23
CA LYS A 368 -5.62 8.99 -36.74
C LYS A 368 -4.53 9.29 -35.73
N ALA A 369 -4.58 10.46 -35.08
CA ALA A 369 -3.63 10.82 -34.02
C ALA A 369 -3.64 9.85 -32.85
N LYS A 370 -4.83 9.39 -32.40
CA LYS A 370 -4.96 8.39 -31.34
C LYS A 370 -4.37 7.04 -31.71
N VAL A 371 -4.68 6.58 -32.91
CA VAL A 371 -4.15 5.31 -33.47
C VAL A 371 -2.64 5.37 -33.57
N ALA A 372 -2.10 6.46 -34.17
CA ALA A 372 -0.65 6.66 -34.26
C ALA A 372 0.03 6.69 -32.90
N SER A 373 -0.55 7.42 -31.94
CA SER A 373 -0.06 7.45 -30.53
C SER A 373 -0.05 6.06 -29.90
N ALA A 374 -1.09 5.24 -30.11
CA ALA A 374 -1.16 3.88 -29.59
C ALA A 374 -0.07 2.97 -30.19
N LEU A 375 0.15 3.04 -31.50
CA LEU A 375 1.18 2.27 -32.18
C LEU A 375 2.60 2.66 -31.77
N LEU A 376 2.85 3.96 -31.61
CA LEU A 376 4.16 4.47 -31.14
C LEU A 376 4.46 4.07 -29.69
N ALA A 377 3.44 4.08 -28.81
CA ALA A 377 3.61 3.70 -27.41
C ALA A 377 4.05 2.23 -27.26
N GLU A 378 3.57 1.35 -28.12
CA GLU A 378 3.89 -0.08 -28.07
C GLU A 378 5.16 -0.44 -28.88
N GLY A 379 5.83 0.52 -29.51
CA GLY A 379 7.07 0.31 -30.24
C GLY A 379 6.94 -0.63 -31.45
N ASN A 380 5.76 -0.69 -32.08
CA ASN A 380 5.49 -1.55 -33.25
C ASN A 380 6.31 -1.10 -34.43
N ALA A 381 7.46 -1.73 -34.65
CA ALA A 381 8.49 -1.36 -35.64
C ALA A 381 8.01 -1.28 -37.10
N GLY A 382 6.88 -1.93 -37.44
CA GLY A 382 6.28 -1.86 -38.79
C GLY A 382 5.52 -0.57 -39.10
N THR A 383 5.35 0.31 -38.08
CA THR A 383 4.55 1.54 -38.21
C THR A 383 5.39 2.82 -38.29
N ALA A 384 6.72 2.72 -38.14
CA ALA A 384 7.62 3.86 -38.25
C ALA A 384 7.78 4.37 -39.71
N GLU A 385 7.30 3.61 -40.72
CA GLU A 385 7.38 3.95 -42.14
C GLU A 385 6.07 4.54 -42.70
N ILE A 386 5.00 4.66 -41.87
CA ILE A 386 3.70 5.21 -42.25
C ILE A 386 3.54 6.63 -41.71
#